data_fc94c8f066fe878a64a4dd8237abf1bf
#
_entry.id   fc94c8f066fe878a64a4dd8237abf1bf
#
_cell.length_a   1.000
_cell.length_b   1.000
_cell.length_c   1.000
_cell.angle_alpha   90.00
_cell.angle_beta   90.00
_cell.angle_gamma   90.00
#
_symmetry.space_group_name_H-M   'P 1'
#
loop_
_entity.id
_entity.type
_entity.pdbx_description
1 polymer ?
#
loop_
_entity_poly.entity_id
_entity_poly.type
_entity_poly.pdbx_seq_one_letter_code
_entity_poly.pdbx_strand_id
1 'polypeptide(L)'
;FPYTTLFRSDPFESNFCKFFLRNFNYLKLKRLICTSYSASPIVGQQLTLVGWDEEPIKRGNGYVMDISEIPMANGRGISDSDIDSLLKSKKSGVKRLKGDGDFRSDECIEYMKQADIVVTNPPFSLFREYVALLMKYDKKFLIIGNQNNITYKEIFPLIQENKIWLGCKYGDMAFRVPDYYKPRNTRYWEDENGQKWRSFGTICWYTNLDHQKRHEDLVLYKNYYGNEEDYPKYDNYDAINVNKVANIPKDYFECMAVPITYVDKHNPNQFEIINANDIRTNPDTPIKAHGLIKDKDAVITTQIYAKKRRKRLDTNSRSEEHTSELQSRRVI
;
A
#
# COMPACT_ATOMS: atom_id res chain seq x y z
N PHE A 1 10.01 5.02 14.27
CA PHE A 1 8.88 5.79 13.68
C PHE A 1 8.28 6.63 14.79
N PRO A 2 8.47 7.96 14.82
CA PRO A 2 8.10 8.74 15.98
C PRO A 2 6.61 8.97 16.17
N TYR A 3 5.84 9.20 15.10
CA TYR A 3 4.41 9.49 15.17
C TYR A 3 3.62 8.73 14.11
N THR A 4 2.59 8.00 14.51
CA THR A 4 1.72 7.23 13.59
C THR A 4 0.26 7.60 13.81
N THR A 5 -0.47 7.83 12.73
CA THR A 5 -1.90 8.14 12.77
C THR A 5 -2.70 7.08 12.03
N LEU A 6 -3.77 6.62 12.66
CA LEU A 6 -4.75 5.69 12.11
C LEU A 6 -6.07 6.43 11.90
N PHE A 7 -6.63 6.33 10.70
CA PHE A 7 -7.90 6.98 10.37
C PHE A 7 -8.99 5.96 10.08
N ARG A 8 -10.21 6.28 10.44
CA ARG A 8 -11.48 5.65 10.07
C ARG A 8 -11.80 4.27 10.66
N SER A 9 -10.90 3.60 11.33
CA SER A 9 -11.27 2.41 12.11
C SER A 9 -11.64 2.85 13.52
N ASP A 10 -12.64 2.22 14.12
CA ASP A 10 -12.83 2.37 15.56
C ASP A 10 -11.53 1.94 16.26
N PRO A 11 -10.82 2.81 17.01
CA PRO A 11 -9.58 2.45 17.67
C PRO A 11 -9.71 1.23 18.57
N PHE A 12 -10.87 1.02 19.20
CA PHE A 12 -11.10 -0.12 20.11
C PHE A 12 -11.22 -1.45 19.37
N GLU A 13 -11.77 -1.43 18.15
CA GLU A 13 -11.92 -2.61 17.29
C GLU A 13 -10.78 -2.78 16.30
N SER A 14 -10.00 -1.73 16.05
CA SER A 14 -8.99 -1.70 15.02
C SER A 14 -7.83 -2.63 15.31
N ASN A 15 -7.63 -3.63 14.45
CA ASN A 15 -6.43 -4.46 14.48
C ASN A 15 -5.14 -3.66 14.22
N PHE A 16 -5.20 -2.54 13.49
CA PHE A 16 -4.06 -1.63 13.36
C PHE A 16 -3.72 -0.99 14.70
N CYS A 17 -4.71 -0.46 15.40
CA CYS A 17 -4.49 0.13 16.71
C CYS A 17 -3.87 -0.90 17.66
N LYS A 18 -4.47 -2.09 17.79
CA LYS A 18 -3.97 -3.18 18.63
C LYS A 18 -2.55 -3.60 18.24
N PHE A 19 -2.24 -3.68 16.95
CA PHE A 19 -0.89 -3.97 16.47
C PHE A 19 0.14 -2.91 16.92
N PHE A 20 -0.18 -1.64 16.75
CA PHE A 20 0.73 -0.55 17.14
C PHE A 20 0.87 -0.44 18.66
N LEU A 21 -0.18 -0.69 19.42
CA LEU A 21 -0.10 -0.75 20.88
C LEU A 21 0.81 -1.89 21.36
N ARG A 22 0.65 -3.11 20.82
CA ARG A 22 1.52 -4.25 21.15
C ARG A 22 3.00 -3.98 20.84
N ASN A 23 3.25 -3.29 19.75
CA ASN A 23 4.58 -3.05 19.24
C ASN A 23 5.11 -1.64 19.53
N PHE A 24 4.44 -0.86 20.39
CA PHE A 24 4.74 0.54 20.62
C PHE A 24 6.21 0.78 20.99
N ASN A 25 6.70 0.06 21.99
CA ASN A 25 8.06 0.16 22.45
C ASN A 25 9.07 -0.46 21.46
N TYR A 26 8.73 -1.59 20.83
CA TYR A 26 9.56 -2.24 19.81
C TYR A 26 9.77 -1.35 18.59
N LEU A 27 8.72 -0.70 18.11
CA LEU A 27 8.77 0.25 17.02
C LEU A 27 9.29 1.63 17.44
N LYS A 28 9.57 1.83 18.74
CA LYS A 28 10.01 3.11 19.31
C LYS A 28 9.07 4.26 18.96
N LEU A 29 7.77 4.01 19.01
CA LEU A 29 6.78 5.04 18.77
C LEU A 29 6.86 6.07 19.91
N LYS A 30 6.78 7.34 19.55
CA LYS A 30 6.68 8.44 20.52
C LYS A 30 5.21 8.80 20.78
N ARG A 31 4.34 8.54 19.80
CA ARG A 31 2.93 8.87 19.90
C ARG A 31 2.12 8.05 18.89
N LEU A 32 0.98 7.58 19.29
CA LEU A 32 0.00 6.92 18.45
C LEU A 32 -1.32 7.71 18.51
N ILE A 33 -1.75 8.25 17.37
CA ILE A 33 -3.02 8.98 17.25
C ILE A 33 -3.98 8.12 16.41
N CYS A 34 -5.15 7.85 16.94
CA CYS A 34 -6.20 7.12 16.23
C CYS A 34 -7.47 7.96 16.20
N THR A 35 -8.01 8.25 15.01
CA THR A 35 -9.27 8.97 14.84
C THR A 35 -10.35 8.03 14.38
N SER A 36 -11.57 8.23 14.88
CA SER A 36 -12.77 7.50 14.45
C SER A 36 -13.67 8.40 13.60
N TYR A 37 -14.38 7.78 12.68
CA TYR A 37 -15.42 8.42 11.89
C TYR A 37 -16.80 8.04 12.45
N SER A 38 -17.64 9.01 12.79
CA SER A 38 -18.92 8.80 13.51
C SER A 38 -19.95 7.98 12.74
N ALA A 39 -19.92 8.01 11.41
CA ALA A 39 -20.81 7.19 10.58
C ALA A 39 -20.33 5.75 10.41
N SER A 40 -19.21 5.34 11.06
CA SER A 40 -18.83 3.94 11.11
C SER A 40 -19.88 3.13 11.87
N PRO A 41 -20.40 2.01 11.33
CA PRO A 41 -21.44 1.22 11.99
C PRO A 41 -21.02 0.61 13.34
N ILE A 42 -19.73 0.69 13.69
CA ILE A 42 -19.14 0.15 14.91
C ILE A 42 -19.00 1.22 16.01
N VAL A 43 -18.92 2.48 15.62
CA VAL A 43 -18.82 3.61 16.57
C VAL A 43 -20.16 3.77 17.32
N GLY A 44 -20.15 3.53 18.59
CA GLY A 44 -21.31 3.65 19.47
C GLY A 44 -21.67 2.40 20.26
N GLN A 45 -21.26 1.20 19.80
CA GLN A 45 -21.51 -0.02 20.56
C GLN A 45 -20.53 -0.22 21.73
N GLN A 46 -19.32 0.32 21.63
CA GLN A 46 -18.29 0.13 22.66
C GLN A 46 -18.05 1.32 23.59
N LEU A 47 -18.37 2.54 23.18
CA LEU A 47 -18.25 3.70 24.07
C LEU A 47 -19.17 3.63 25.28
N THR A 48 -20.30 2.92 25.18
CA THR A 48 -21.19 2.62 26.31
C THR A 48 -20.58 1.60 27.29
N LEU A 49 -19.66 0.74 26.84
CA LEU A 49 -18.97 -0.25 27.69
C LEU A 49 -17.83 0.37 28.52
N VAL A 50 -17.36 1.56 28.19
CA VAL A 50 -16.20 2.20 28.85
C VAL A 50 -16.59 3.11 30.02
N GLY A 51 -17.89 3.14 30.42
CA GLY A 51 -18.36 3.91 31.60
C GLY A 51 -18.28 5.43 31.40
N TRP A 52 -18.50 5.91 30.20
CA TRP A 52 -18.61 7.33 29.86
C TRP A 52 -20.09 7.75 29.93
N ASP A 53 -20.75 7.39 31.02
CA ASP A 53 -22.19 7.36 31.17
C ASP A 53 -22.86 8.73 31.36
N GLU A 54 -22.17 9.85 31.19
CA GLU A 54 -22.76 11.13 31.55
C GLU A 54 -23.52 11.84 30.43
N GLU A 55 -23.38 11.43 29.15
CA GLU A 55 -24.30 11.85 28.08
C GLU A 55 -24.45 10.81 26.99
N PRO A 56 -25.66 10.52 26.48
CA PRO A 56 -25.83 9.68 25.31
C PRO A 56 -25.07 10.30 24.14
N ILE A 57 -24.22 9.49 23.48
CA ILE A 57 -23.45 9.93 22.33
C ILE A 57 -24.43 10.44 21.28
N LYS A 58 -24.51 11.75 21.12
CA LYS A 58 -25.23 12.33 19.99
C LYS A 58 -24.62 11.75 18.74
N ARG A 59 -25.41 11.01 17.94
CA ARG A 59 -25.01 10.56 16.61
C ARG A 59 -24.46 11.78 15.89
N GLY A 60 -23.16 11.79 15.59
CA GLY A 60 -22.58 12.88 14.83
C GLY A 60 -21.13 13.27 15.13
N ASN A 61 -20.57 12.94 16.28
CA ASN A 61 -19.18 13.32 16.57
C ASN A 61 -18.25 12.10 16.55
N GLY A 62 -17.13 12.25 15.86
CA GLY A 62 -16.02 11.31 15.96
C GLY A 62 -15.26 11.47 17.28
N TYR A 63 -14.27 10.63 17.49
CA TYR A 63 -13.35 10.79 18.62
C TYR A 63 -11.92 10.52 18.20
N VAL A 64 -10.98 11.02 18.98
CA VAL A 64 -9.55 10.76 18.83
C VAL A 64 -9.02 10.08 20.07
N MET A 65 -8.20 9.07 19.88
CA MET A 65 -7.36 8.45 20.91
C MET A 65 -5.91 8.87 20.68
N ASP A 66 -5.27 9.37 21.71
CA ASP A 66 -3.94 9.97 21.65
C ASP A 66 -3.07 9.39 22.76
N ILE A 67 -2.17 8.51 22.40
CA ILE A 67 -1.32 7.75 23.33
C ILE A 67 0.14 8.10 23.10
N SER A 68 0.82 8.60 24.13
CA SER A 68 2.25 8.89 24.16
C SER A 68 3.06 7.91 25.02
N GLU A 69 2.41 7.18 25.90
CA GLU A 69 3.05 6.23 26.80
C GLU A 69 2.20 4.99 26.97
N ILE A 70 2.85 3.84 27.04
CA ILE A 70 2.20 2.57 27.36
C ILE A 70 2.79 2.03 28.65
N PRO A 71 1.97 1.72 29.66
CA PRO A 71 2.44 1.13 30.91
C PRO A 71 3.13 -0.23 30.59
N MET A 72 4.35 -0.40 31.03
CA MET A 72 5.05 -1.68 30.92
C MET A 72 4.53 -2.61 32.02
N ALA A 73 3.79 -3.63 31.65
CA ALA A 73 3.43 -4.72 32.57
C ALA A 73 4.65 -5.62 32.76
N ASN A 74 5.29 -5.51 33.92
CA ASN A 74 6.33 -6.45 34.41
C ASN A 74 7.51 -6.72 33.44
N GLY A 75 7.95 -5.74 32.64
CA GLY A 75 9.11 -5.89 31.74
C GLY A 75 8.86 -6.78 30.52
N ARG A 76 7.65 -7.28 30.32
CA ARG A 76 7.20 -8.04 29.13
C ARG A 76 6.32 -7.15 28.26
N GLY A 77 6.27 -7.44 26.96
CA GLY A 77 5.37 -6.74 26.05
C GLY A 77 3.92 -6.78 26.53
N ILE A 78 3.11 -5.82 26.10
CA ILE A 78 1.72 -5.69 26.49
C ILE A 78 0.92 -6.88 25.93
N SER A 79 0.16 -7.57 26.81
CA SER A 79 -0.77 -8.63 26.43
C SER A 79 -2.08 -8.05 25.86
N ASP A 80 -2.90 -8.89 25.23
CA ASP A 80 -4.21 -8.46 24.71
C ASP A 80 -5.14 -7.95 25.82
N SER A 81 -5.08 -8.60 27.01
CA SER A 81 -5.84 -8.16 28.19
C SER A 81 -5.38 -6.80 28.71
N ASP A 82 -4.07 -6.50 28.61
CA ASP A 82 -3.54 -5.19 29.01
C ASP A 82 -3.97 -4.10 28.02
N ILE A 83 -4.00 -4.43 26.72
CA ILE A 83 -4.50 -3.54 25.67
C ILE A 83 -5.97 -3.23 25.90
N ASP A 84 -6.80 -4.25 26.11
CA ASP A 84 -8.22 -4.05 26.38
C ASP A 84 -8.46 -3.23 27.66
N SER A 85 -7.63 -3.45 28.68
CA SER A 85 -7.67 -2.66 29.94
C SER A 85 -7.23 -1.22 29.72
N LEU A 86 -6.17 -1.00 28.92
CA LEU A 86 -5.71 0.34 28.55
C LEU A 86 -6.77 1.10 27.75
N LEU A 87 -7.36 0.46 26.76
CA LEU A 87 -8.41 1.03 25.92
C LEU A 87 -9.68 1.40 26.75
N LYS A 88 -10.02 0.59 27.76
CA LYS A 88 -11.13 0.85 28.68
C LYS A 88 -10.80 1.87 29.77
N SER A 89 -9.53 2.23 29.96
CA SER A 89 -9.11 3.16 31.00
C SER A 89 -9.24 4.63 30.53
N LYS A 90 -9.52 5.54 31.49
CA LYS A 90 -9.47 7.00 31.23
C LYS A 90 -8.07 7.49 30.80
N LYS A 91 -7.03 6.67 30.95
CA LYS A 91 -5.64 6.95 30.54
C LYS A 91 -5.40 6.81 29.03
N SER A 92 -6.39 6.30 28.28
CA SER A 92 -6.28 6.14 26.81
C SER A 92 -6.24 7.46 26.03
N GLY A 93 -6.34 8.62 26.70
CA GLY A 93 -6.28 9.94 26.04
C GLY A 93 -7.42 10.17 25.03
N VAL A 94 -8.55 9.47 25.19
CA VAL A 94 -9.71 9.61 24.29
C VAL A 94 -10.39 10.95 24.49
N LYS A 95 -10.59 11.67 23.38
CA LYS A 95 -11.29 12.96 23.33
C LYS A 95 -12.30 12.95 22.21
N ARG A 96 -13.43 13.63 22.38
CA ARG A 96 -14.40 13.85 21.30
C ARG A 96 -13.84 14.86 20.31
N LEU A 97 -14.04 14.58 19.03
CA LEU A 97 -13.81 15.56 17.98
C LEU A 97 -14.98 16.56 17.93
N LYS A 98 -14.71 17.75 17.43
CA LYS A 98 -15.75 18.77 17.20
C LYS A 98 -16.65 18.36 16.03
N GLY A 99 -16.06 17.69 15.02
CA GLY A 99 -16.75 17.18 13.85
C GLY A 99 -17.01 15.67 13.88
N ASP A 100 -17.41 15.13 12.77
CA ASP A 100 -17.75 13.71 12.57
C ASP A 100 -16.52 12.80 12.43
N GLY A 101 -15.31 13.36 12.35
CA GLY A 101 -14.08 12.63 12.13
C GLY A 101 -13.79 12.34 10.66
N ASP A 102 -14.40 13.06 9.72
CA ASP A 102 -14.02 13.00 8.31
C ASP A 102 -12.58 13.44 8.16
N PHE A 103 -11.79 12.65 7.45
CA PHE A 103 -10.36 12.91 7.23
C PHE A 103 -10.07 14.23 6.49
N ARG A 104 -11.06 14.82 5.83
CA ARG A 104 -11.00 16.11 5.14
C ARG A 104 -11.26 17.29 6.05
N SER A 105 -11.76 17.07 7.25
CA SER A 105 -11.99 18.14 8.22
C SER A 105 -10.68 18.77 8.69
N ASP A 106 -10.69 20.06 8.96
CA ASP A 106 -9.51 20.78 9.45
C ASP A 106 -8.94 20.14 10.71
N GLU A 107 -9.79 19.65 11.61
CA GLU A 107 -9.38 18.97 12.83
C GLU A 107 -8.60 17.67 12.55
N CYS A 108 -9.10 16.82 11.64
CA CYS A 108 -8.40 15.60 11.24
C CYS A 108 -7.13 15.90 10.46
N ILE A 109 -7.12 16.95 9.64
CA ILE A 109 -5.91 17.42 8.94
C ILE A 109 -4.85 17.87 9.92
N GLU A 110 -5.21 18.57 11.00
CA GLU A 110 -4.24 18.98 12.03
C GLU A 110 -3.62 17.77 12.75
N TYR A 111 -4.40 16.71 13.03
CA TYR A 111 -3.83 15.45 13.52
C TYR A 111 -2.93 14.77 12.48
N MET A 112 -3.32 14.76 11.21
CA MET A 112 -2.50 14.21 10.13
C MET A 112 -1.18 14.96 9.99
N LYS A 113 -1.16 16.28 10.10
CA LYS A 113 0.06 17.10 10.02
C LYS A 113 1.06 16.74 11.12
N GLN A 114 0.59 16.36 12.30
CA GLN A 114 1.43 15.95 13.42
C GLN A 114 2.05 14.55 13.23
N ALA A 115 1.50 13.73 12.35
CA ALA A 115 1.99 12.37 12.11
C ALA A 115 3.19 12.37 11.14
N ASP A 116 4.19 11.53 11.42
CA ASP A 116 5.25 11.22 10.45
C ASP A 116 4.78 10.17 9.45
N ILE A 117 4.00 9.18 9.93
CA ILE A 117 3.49 8.08 9.11
C ILE A 117 1.99 7.91 9.34
N VAL A 118 1.25 7.77 8.25
CA VAL A 118 -0.18 7.45 8.27
C VAL A 118 -0.39 6.02 7.84
N VAL A 119 -1.03 5.21 8.70
CA VAL A 119 -1.37 3.81 8.40
C VAL A 119 -2.87 3.63 8.51
N THR A 120 -3.54 3.19 7.44
CA THR A 120 -4.99 3.05 7.47
C THR A 120 -5.56 2.18 6.36
N ASN A 121 -6.83 1.82 6.52
CA ASN A 121 -7.69 1.30 5.47
C ASN A 121 -8.70 2.39 5.08
N PRO A 122 -8.38 3.27 4.11
CA PRO A 122 -9.28 4.36 3.73
C PRO A 122 -10.52 3.82 3.00
N PRO A 123 -11.61 4.60 2.92
CA PRO A 123 -12.74 4.23 2.09
C PRO A 123 -12.31 4.11 0.63
N PHE A 124 -12.61 2.98 0.01
CA PHE A 124 -12.21 2.74 -1.39
C PHE A 124 -12.81 3.78 -2.35
N SER A 125 -14.02 4.26 -2.07
CA SER A 125 -14.67 5.33 -2.85
C SER A 125 -13.93 6.68 -2.78
N LEU A 126 -13.22 6.95 -1.68
CA LEU A 126 -12.49 8.19 -1.43
C LEU A 126 -10.95 8.00 -1.53
N PHE A 127 -10.50 6.86 -2.04
CA PHE A 127 -9.08 6.51 -2.08
C PHE A 127 -8.22 7.58 -2.80
N ARG A 128 -8.71 8.09 -3.94
CA ARG A 128 -8.02 9.13 -4.72
C ARG A 128 -7.84 10.42 -3.93
N GLU A 129 -8.92 10.89 -3.29
CA GLU A 129 -8.91 12.10 -2.46
C GLU A 129 -7.98 11.93 -1.25
N TYR A 130 -7.99 10.72 -0.66
CA TYR A 130 -7.14 10.41 0.47
C TYR A 130 -5.65 10.43 0.12
N VAL A 131 -5.27 9.80 -1.00
CA VAL A 131 -3.89 9.84 -1.49
C VAL A 131 -3.48 11.26 -1.85
N ALA A 132 -4.34 12.03 -2.54
CA ALA A 132 -4.07 13.42 -2.86
C ALA A 132 -3.79 14.26 -1.61
N LEU A 133 -4.54 14.03 -0.53
CA LEU A 133 -4.33 14.71 0.75
C LEU A 133 -2.99 14.33 1.39
N LEU A 134 -2.64 13.04 1.41
CA LEU A 134 -1.34 12.56 1.93
C LEU A 134 -0.16 13.17 1.17
N MET A 135 -0.26 13.21 -0.17
CA MET A 135 0.76 13.82 -1.03
C MET A 135 0.85 15.34 -0.82
N LYS A 136 -0.30 16.03 -0.69
CA LYS A 136 -0.35 17.48 -0.43
C LYS A 136 0.39 17.87 0.85
N TYR A 137 0.32 17.04 1.88
CA TYR A 137 0.97 17.31 3.17
C TYR A 137 2.29 16.54 3.36
N ASP A 138 2.83 15.99 2.28
CA ASP A 138 4.11 15.24 2.27
C ASP A 138 4.19 14.17 3.37
N LYS A 139 3.12 13.38 3.52
CA LYS A 139 3.05 12.34 4.54
C LYS A 139 3.62 11.03 4.05
N LYS A 140 4.42 10.38 4.91
CA LYS A 140 4.73 8.96 4.74
C LYS A 140 3.49 8.14 5.07
N PHE A 141 3.24 7.09 4.30
CA PHE A 141 2.03 6.31 4.52
C PHE A 141 2.17 4.83 4.14
N LEU A 142 1.29 4.03 4.72
CA LEU A 142 1.02 2.64 4.36
C LEU A 142 -0.49 2.43 4.40
N ILE A 143 -1.14 2.33 3.25
CA ILE A 143 -2.59 2.28 3.14
C ILE A 143 -3.07 1.09 2.32
N ILE A 144 -4.24 0.57 2.67
CA ILE A 144 -4.89 -0.49 1.90
C ILE A 144 -5.70 0.14 0.77
N GLY A 145 -5.61 -0.46 -0.42
CA GLY A 145 -6.40 -0.07 -1.57
C GLY A 145 -6.75 -1.23 -2.48
N ASN A 146 -7.55 -0.96 -3.49
CA ASN A 146 -7.85 -1.93 -4.53
C ASN A 146 -6.74 -1.92 -5.59
N GLN A 147 -6.39 -3.07 -6.12
CA GLN A 147 -5.42 -3.19 -7.22
C GLN A 147 -5.81 -2.32 -8.44
N ASN A 148 -7.09 -2.20 -8.73
CA ASN A 148 -7.57 -1.38 -9.83
C ASN A 148 -7.27 0.12 -9.67
N ASN A 149 -6.93 0.58 -8.44
CA ASN A 149 -6.56 1.97 -8.21
C ASN A 149 -5.26 2.36 -8.92
N ILE A 150 -4.42 1.39 -9.30
CA ILE A 150 -3.19 1.62 -10.07
C ILE A 150 -3.49 2.41 -11.36
N THR A 151 -4.63 2.16 -12.00
CA THR A 151 -4.99 2.78 -13.29
C THR A 151 -5.75 4.09 -13.16
N TYR A 152 -5.98 4.60 -11.96
CA TYR A 152 -6.60 5.90 -11.80
C TYR A 152 -5.67 7.02 -12.24
N LYS A 153 -6.23 8.03 -12.93
CA LYS A 153 -5.48 9.19 -13.44
C LYS A 153 -4.73 9.97 -12.36
N GLU A 154 -5.22 9.91 -11.12
CA GLU A 154 -4.61 10.56 -9.97
C GLU A 154 -3.50 9.70 -9.32
N ILE A 155 -3.52 8.38 -9.54
CA ILE A 155 -2.63 7.42 -8.91
C ILE A 155 -1.50 6.99 -9.83
N PHE A 156 -1.82 6.67 -11.08
CA PHE A 156 -0.84 6.15 -12.04
C PHE A 156 0.39 7.08 -12.23
N PRO A 157 0.23 8.40 -12.40
CA PRO A 157 1.38 9.31 -12.51
C PRO A 157 2.30 9.26 -11.29
N LEU A 158 1.73 9.10 -10.08
CA LEU A 158 2.54 8.99 -8.85
C LEU A 158 3.37 7.71 -8.84
N ILE A 159 2.84 6.61 -9.38
CA ILE A 159 3.58 5.35 -9.53
C ILE A 159 4.68 5.49 -10.59
N GLN A 160 4.35 6.07 -11.75
CA GLN A 160 5.27 6.32 -12.85
C GLN A 160 6.44 7.22 -12.42
N GLU A 161 6.16 8.26 -11.65
CA GLU A 161 7.16 9.18 -11.10
C GLU A 161 7.90 8.64 -9.87
N ASN A 162 7.65 7.40 -9.48
CA ASN A 162 8.23 6.78 -8.29
C ASN A 162 7.97 7.57 -6.99
N LYS A 163 6.82 8.22 -6.87
CA LYS A 163 6.38 8.91 -5.66
C LYS A 163 5.63 7.99 -4.71
N ILE A 164 4.93 7.00 -5.26
CA ILE A 164 4.27 5.92 -4.52
C ILE A 164 4.50 4.57 -5.22
N TRP A 165 4.35 3.49 -4.50
CA TRP A 165 4.49 2.13 -5.00
C TRP A 165 3.65 1.15 -4.19
N LEU A 166 3.64 -0.12 -4.60
CA LEU A 166 2.95 -1.18 -3.87
C LEU A 166 3.82 -1.68 -2.70
N GLY A 167 3.17 -2.07 -1.62
CA GLY A 167 3.85 -2.65 -0.45
C GLY A 167 4.30 -4.10 -0.67
N CYS A 168 4.91 -4.69 0.35
CA CYS A 168 5.52 -6.02 0.24
C CYS A 168 4.54 -7.14 -0.09
N LYS A 169 3.26 -7.02 0.31
CA LYS A 169 2.24 -8.04 0.08
C LYS A 169 1.21 -7.56 -0.95
N TYR A 170 1.02 -8.38 -1.97
CA TYR A 170 0.14 -8.15 -3.09
C TYR A 170 -0.66 -9.42 -3.41
N GLY A 171 -1.87 -9.27 -3.95
CA GLY A 171 -2.71 -10.38 -4.38
C GLY A 171 -3.69 -10.85 -3.32
N ASP A 172 -3.92 -12.15 -3.21
CA ASP A 172 -4.94 -12.69 -2.32
C ASP A 172 -4.51 -12.57 -0.86
N MET A 173 -5.24 -11.75 -0.10
CA MET A 173 -5.01 -11.53 1.32
C MET A 173 -6.20 -12.02 2.13
N ALA A 174 -5.92 -12.89 3.10
CA ALA A 174 -6.90 -13.40 4.03
C ALA A 174 -6.94 -12.56 5.31
N PHE A 175 -8.14 -12.28 5.76
CA PHE A 175 -8.39 -11.51 6.99
C PHE A 175 -9.30 -12.30 7.91
N ARG A 176 -9.02 -12.23 9.21
CA ARG A 176 -9.99 -12.66 10.22
C ARG A 176 -11.21 -11.76 10.14
N VAL A 177 -12.37 -12.35 10.21
CA VAL A 177 -13.64 -11.62 10.29
C VAL A 177 -14.35 -11.93 11.60
N PRO A 178 -15.16 -11.00 12.13
CA PRO A 178 -15.89 -11.20 13.36
C PRO A 178 -16.88 -12.37 13.29
N ASP A 179 -17.27 -12.91 14.45
CA ASP A 179 -18.20 -14.04 14.53
C ASP A 179 -19.57 -13.77 13.94
N TYR A 180 -20.01 -12.52 13.98
CA TYR A 180 -21.28 -12.09 13.35
C TYR A 180 -21.20 -11.97 11.83
N TYR A 181 -20.02 -12.16 11.23
CA TYR A 181 -19.87 -12.08 9.78
C TYR A 181 -20.60 -13.25 9.11
N LYS A 182 -21.48 -12.92 8.16
CA LYS A 182 -22.27 -13.92 7.46
C LYS A 182 -21.41 -14.71 6.47
N PRO A 183 -21.51 -16.05 6.47
CA PRO A 183 -20.82 -16.88 5.48
C PRO A 183 -21.05 -16.40 4.05
N ARG A 184 -20.08 -16.59 3.18
CA ARG A 184 -20.14 -16.29 1.76
C ARG A 184 -19.82 -17.55 0.95
N ASN A 185 -20.38 -17.66 -0.23
CA ASN A 185 -20.21 -18.83 -1.09
C ASN A 185 -18.76 -18.99 -1.62
N THR A 186 -18.00 -17.91 -1.64
CA THR A 186 -16.62 -17.89 -2.15
C THR A 186 -15.71 -17.14 -1.21
N ARG A 187 -14.44 -17.57 -1.14
CA ARG A 187 -13.38 -16.89 -0.38
C ARG A 187 -13.71 -16.65 1.10
N TYR A 188 -14.46 -17.58 1.70
CA TYR A 188 -14.80 -17.64 3.10
C TYR A 188 -14.56 -19.05 3.63
N TRP A 189 -14.00 -19.20 4.81
CA TRP A 189 -13.82 -20.47 5.50
C TRP A 189 -13.71 -20.25 7.02
N GLU A 190 -13.85 -21.32 7.74
CA GLU A 190 -13.57 -21.40 9.16
C GLU A 190 -12.37 -22.34 9.35
N ASP A 191 -11.45 -21.95 10.23
CA ASP A 191 -10.31 -22.80 10.57
C ASP A 191 -10.68 -23.82 11.66
N GLU A 192 -9.72 -24.67 12.01
CA GLU A 192 -9.90 -25.75 13.01
C GLU A 192 -10.31 -25.23 14.40
N ASN A 193 -10.06 -23.96 14.69
CA ASN A 193 -10.44 -23.31 15.94
C ASN A 193 -11.79 -22.57 15.86
N GLY A 194 -12.52 -22.70 14.74
CA GLY A 194 -13.77 -22.00 14.50
C GLY A 194 -13.60 -20.51 14.18
N GLN A 195 -12.37 -20.04 13.95
CA GLN A 195 -12.10 -18.66 13.53
C GLN A 195 -12.51 -18.47 12.08
N LYS A 196 -13.34 -17.47 11.83
CA LYS A 196 -13.82 -17.13 10.50
C LYS A 196 -12.81 -16.28 9.73
N TRP A 197 -12.62 -16.63 8.46
CA TRP A 197 -11.70 -15.96 7.57
C TRP A 197 -12.36 -15.57 6.25
N ARG A 198 -11.89 -14.50 5.67
CA ARG A 198 -12.25 -14.10 4.31
C ARG A 198 -11.05 -13.60 3.54
N SER A 199 -10.89 -14.04 2.29
CA SER A 199 -9.85 -13.51 1.41
C SER A 199 -10.39 -12.55 0.37
N PHE A 200 -9.51 -11.62 -0.06
CA PHE A 200 -9.80 -10.59 -1.05
C PHE A 200 -8.63 -10.53 -2.05
N GLY A 201 -8.87 -11.00 -3.27
CA GLY A 201 -7.84 -11.13 -4.30
C GLY A 201 -7.42 -9.83 -4.98
N THR A 202 -8.12 -8.75 -4.74
CA THR A 202 -7.87 -7.45 -5.40
C THR A 202 -7.35 -6.38 -4.45
N ILE A 203 -7.01 -6.75 -3.22
CA ILE A 203 -6.50 -5.82 -2.21
C ILE A 203 -4.98 -5.81 -2.26
N CYS A 204 -4.40 -4.62 -2.17
CA CYS A 204 -2.96 -4.43 -2.03
C CYS A 204 -2.65 -3.25 -1.13
N TRP A 205 -1.40 -3.17 -0.70
CA TRP A 205 -0.86 -2.04 0.04
C TRP A 205 -0.29 -1.00 -0.92
N TYR A 206 -0.54 0.28 -0.64
CA TYR A 206 0.09 1.42 -1.29
C TYR A 206 0.95 2.16 -0.26
N THR A 207 2.13 2.58 -0.66
CA THR A 207 3.08 3.23 0.25
C THR A 207 4.05 4.14 -0.50
N ASN A 208 4.66 5.07 0.23
CA ASN A 208 5.86 5.80 -0.15
C ASN A 208 7.01 5.55 0.83
N LEU A 209 6.86 4.52 1.69
CA LEU A 209 7.94 4.02 2.54
C LEU A 209 8.79 3.03 1.74
N ASP A 210 10.10 3.23 1.75
CA ASP A 210 11.01 2.32 1.06
C ASP A 210 11.03 0.93 1.72
N HIS A 211 11.20 -0.12 0.90
CA HIS A 211 11.28 -1.50 1.35
C HIS A 211 12.11 -2.36 0.39
N GLN A 212 12.71 -3.44 0.90
CA GLN A 212 13.67 -4.28 0.20
C GLN A 212 13.11 -4.83 -1.12
N LYS A 213 11.88 -5.34 -1.14
CA LYS A 213 11.25 -5.92 -2.34
C LYS A 213 11.30 -4.99 -3.56
N ARG A 214 11.26 -3.65 -3.35
CA ARG A 214 11.30 -2.67 -4.43
C ARG A 214 12.66 -2.60 -5.13
N HIS A 215 13.70 -3.09 -4.48
CA HIS A 215 15.08 -3.09 -4.98
C HIS A 215 15.52 -4.46 -5.52
N GLU A 216 14.64 -5.48 -5.44
CA GLU A 216 14.92 -6.80 -5.96
C GLU A 216 14.82 -6.79 -7.49
N ASP A 217 15.88 -7.21 -8.17
CA ASP A 217 15.88 -7.35 -9.62
C ASP A 217 15.00 -8.53 -10.03
N LEU A 218 14.20 -8.32 -11.06
CA LEU A 218 13.52 -9.41 -11.75
C LEU A 218 14.55 -10.29 -12.44
N VAL A 219 14.56 -11.58 -12.13
CA VAL A 219 15.36 -12.57 -12.81
C VAL A 219 14.70 -12.88 -14.15
N LEU A 220 15.41 -12.59 -15.26
CA LEU A 220 14.90 -12.71 -16.61
C LEU A 220 15.57 -13.90 -17.31
N TYR A 221 14.75 -14.85 -17.79
CA TYR A 221 15.24 -16.09 -18.41
C TYR A 221 15.02 -16.12 -19.91
N LYS A 222 14.02 -15.41 -20.44
CA LYS A 222 13.62 -15.43 -21.83
C LYS A 222 14.50 -14.52 -22.69
N ASN A 223 14.61 -14.83 -23.96
CA ASN A 223 15.20 -13.98 -24.99
C ASN A 223 14.10 -13.53 -25.96
N TYR A 224 14.24 -12.33 -26.49
CA TYR A 224 13.44 -11.80 -27.59
C TYR A 224 14.05 -12.25 -28.93
N TYR A 225 15.33 -11.96 -29.13
CA TYR A 225 16.01 -12.28 -30.39
C TYR A 225 16.12 -13.80 -30.60
N GLY A 226 15.55 -14.25 -31.73
CA GLY A 226 15.41 -15.66 -32.08
C GLY A 226 14.09 -16.31 -31.57
N ASN A 227 13.19 -15.53 -30.95
CA ASN A 227 11.87 -15.94 -30.50
C ASN A 227 10.83 -14.83 -30.72
N GLU A 228 10.99 -14.01 -31.75
CA GLU A 228 10.19 -12.81 -32.00
C GLU A 228 8.70 -13.12 -32.18
N GLU A 229 8.38 -14.33 -32.66
CA GLU A 229 7.00 -14.83 -32.82
C GLU A 229 6.23 -14.97 -31.50
N ASP A 230 6.94 -15.20 -30.37
CA ASP A 230 6.37 -15.24 -29.02
C ASP A 230 5.99 -13.84 -28.49
N TYR A 231 6.43 -12.78 -29.15
CA TYR A 231 6.31 -11.39 -28.73
C TYR A 231 5.67 -10.51 -29.82
N PRO A 232 4.39 -10.69 -30.11
CA PRO A 232 3.73 -9.92 -31.18
C PRO A 232 3.82 -8.42 -30.88
N LYS A 233 4.02 -7.62 -31.94
CA LYS A 233 4.03 -6.16 -31.85
C LYS A 233 2.61 -5.61 -31.97
N TYR A 234 2.40 -4.45 -31.33
CA TYR A 234 1.16 -3.69 -31.49
C TYR A 234 1.17 -2.91 -32.81
N ASP A 235 -0.01 -2.84 -33.47
CA ASP A 235 -0.15 -2.12 -34.73
C ASP A 235 -0.16 -0.60 -34.54
N ASN A 236 -0.56 -0.15 -33.35
CA ASN A 236 -0.79 1.27 -33.03
C ASN A 236 0.15 1.83 -31.96
N TYR A 237 1.11 1.07 -31.49
CA TYR A 237 2.07 1.47 -30.47
C TYR A 237 3.39 0.69 -30.65
N ASP A 238 4.51 1.37 -30.62
CA ASP A 238 5.83 0.72 -30.77
C ASP A 238 6.23 -0.02 -29.48
N ALA A 239 5.59 -1.16 -29.28
CA ALA A 239 5.85 -2.05 -28.15
C ALA A 239 5.59 -3.51 -28.54
N ILE A 240 6.30 -4.43 -27.89
CA ILE A 240 6.02 -5.86 -27.93
C ILE A 240 5.02 -6.22 -26.84
N ASN A 241 4.17 -7.22 -27.07
CA ASN A 241 3.26 -7.77 -26.07
C ASN A 241 3.94 -8.86 -25.24
N VAL A 242 3.91 -8.72 -23.91
CA VAL A 242 4.44 -9.70 -22.96
C VAL A 242 3.30 -10.18 -22.06
N ASN A 243 2.78 -11.36 -22.32
CA ASN A 243 1.58 -11.90 -21.67
C ASN A 243 1.75 -12.20 -20.17
N LYS A 244 2.97 -12.47 -19.72
CA LYS A 244 3.29 -12.81 -18.33
C LYS A 244 4.58 -12.11 -17.90
N VAL A 245 4.65 -11.67 -16.65
CA VAL A 245 5.87 -11.04 -16.09
C VAL A 245 7.10 -11.97 -16.21
N ALA A 246 6.92 -13.28 -16.06
CA ALA A 246 7.99 -14.26 -16.23
C ALA A 246 8.55 -14.36 -17.66
N ASN A 247 7.81 -13.84 -18.64
CA ASN A 247 8.22 -13.85 -20.06
C ASN A 247 8.92 -12.57 -20.48
N ILE A 248 9.17 -11.63 -19.59
CA ILE A 248 9.93 -10.41 -19.90
C ILE A 248 11.32 -10.81 -20.39
N PRO A 249 11.71 -10.44 -21.64
CA PRO A 249 12.98 -10.86 -22.21
C PRO A 249 14.18 -10.09 -21.62
N LYS A 250 15.30 -10.78 -21.47
CA LYS A 250 16.53 -10.20 -20.89
C LYS A 250 17.32 -9.33 -21.87
N ASP A 251 17.17 -9.56 -23.17
CA ASP A 251 17.93 -8.96 -24.26
C ASP A 251 17.18 -7.84 -25.00
N TYR A 252 15.90 -7.58 -24.68
CA TYR A 252 15.10 -6.52 -25.28
C TYR A 252 15.09 -5.27 -24.39
N PHE A 253 15.36 -4.09 -24.96
CA PHE A 253 15.52 -2.83 -24.24
C PHE A 253 14.55 -1.75 -24.69
N GLU A 254 13.67 -2.04 -25.64
CA GLU A 254 12.66 -1.12 -26.10
C GLU A 254 11.34 -1.30 -25.32
N CYS A 255 10.27 -0.66 -25.74
CA CYS A 255 9.02 -0.66 -25.01
C CYS A 255 8.33 -2.03 -25.03
N MET A 256 7.84 -2.46 -23.88
CA MET A 256 7.11 -3.72 -23.67
C MET A 256 5.79 -3.43 -22.97
N ALA A 257 4.71 -4.01 -23.45
CA ALA A 257 3.43 -4.03 -22.75
C ALA A 257 3.37 -5.27 -21.85
N VAL A 258 3.41 -5.06 -20.54
CA VAL A 258 3.41 -6.09 -19.50
C VAL A 258 2.12 -6.08 -18.70
N PRO A 259 1.68 -7.20 -18.11
CA PRO A 259 0.47 -7.21 -17.28
C PRO A 259 0.56 -6.24 -16.10
N ILE A 260 -0.59 -5.72 -15.63
CA ILE A 260 -0.67 -4.83 -14.46
C ILE A 260 0.00 -5.41 -13.20
N THR A 261 0.01 -6.75 -13.07
CA THR A 261 0.68 -7.45 -11.96
C THR A 261 2.20 -7.23 -11.94
N TYR A 262 2.77 -6.67 -13.00
CA TYR A 262 4.17 -6.26 -13.06
C TYR A 262 4.49 -5.15 -12.03
N VAL A 263 3.55 -4.26 -11.74
CA VAL A 263 3.75 -3.14 -10.80
C VAL A 263 4.18 -3.63 -9.41
N ASP A 264 3.70 -4.80 -8.98
CA ASP A 264 4.10 -5.42 -7.72
C ASP A 264 5.59 -5.85 -7.67
N LYS A 265 6.18 -6.06 -8.84
CA LYS A 265 7.57 -6.52 -9.01
C LYS A 265 8.47 -5.44 -9.62
N HIS A 266 7.96 -4.23 -9.76
CA HIS A 266 8.69 -3.15 -10.38
C HIS A 266 9.87 -2.70 -9.52
N ASN A 267 11.08 -2.85 -10.08
CA ASN A 267 12.28 -2.21 -9.59
C ASN A 267 12.62 -1.01 -10.47
N PRO A 268 12.59 0.23 -9.95
CA PRO A 268 12.84 1.45 -10.73
C PRO A 268 14.28 1.56 -11.25
N ASN A 269 15.22 0.80 -10.69
CA ASN A 269 16.61 0.74 -11.18
C ASN A 269 16.74 -0.18 -12.40
N GLN A 270 15.86 -1.19 -12.51
CA GLN A 270 15.90 -2.16 -13.60
C GLN A 270 14.99 -1.75 -14.77
N PHE A 271 13.85 -1.14 -14.48
CA PHE A 271 12.87 -0.75 -15.49
C PHE A 271 12.32 0.65 -15.26
N GLU A 272 11.82 1.23 -16.32
CA GLU A 272 11.07 2.48 -16.34
C GLU A 272 9.64 2.20 -16.78
N ILE A 273 8.66 2.71 -16.05
CA ILE A 273 7.25 2.69 -16.45
C ILE A 273 7.01 3.89 -17.36
N ILE A 274 6.59 3.61 -18.59
CA ILE A 274 6.37 4.64 -19.62
C ILE A 274 4.92 5.11 -19.63
N ASN A 275 3.96 4.15 -19.61
CA ASN A 275 2.53 4.47 -19.71
C ASN A 275 1.68 3.26 -19.28
N ALA A 276 0.36 3.40 -19.37
CA ALA A 276 -0.60 2.32 -19.26
C ALA A 276 -1.69 2.45 -20.34
N ASN A 277 -2.20 1.34 -20.82
CA ASN A 277 -3.24 1.34 -21.86
C ASN A 277 -4.64 1.66 -21.33
N ASP A 278 -4.85 1.62 -20.03
CA ASP A 278 -6.13 1.82 -19.36
C ASP A 278 -5.98 2.80 -18.18
N ILE A 279 -5.63 4.06 -18.53
CA ILE A 279 -5.68 5.12 -17.50
C ILE A 279 -7.13 5.61 -17.43
N ARG A 280 -7.81 5.24 -16.36
CA ARG A 280 -9.19 5.62 -16.12
C ARG A 280 -9.30 7.11 -15.82
N THR A 281 -9.70 7.85 -16.82
CA THR A 281 -9.95 9.29 -16.70
C THR A 281 -11.31 9.60 -16.08
N ASN A 282 -12.30 8.69 -16.29
CA ASN A 282 -13.64 8.78 -15.74
C ASN A 282 -14.16 7.33 -15.53
N PRO A 283 -14.77 6.98 -14.40
CA PRO A 283 -15.37 5.66 -14.17
C PRO A 283 -16.46 5.30 -15.19
N ASP A 284 -17.10 6.30 -15.79
CA ASP A 284 -18.17 6.11 -16.78
C ASP A 284 -17.67 6.08 -18.23
N THR A 285 -16.38 6.27 -18.47
CA THR A 285 -15.83 6.23 -19.83
C THR A 285 -15.52 4.80 -20.23
N PRO A 286 -16.09 4.29 -21.34
CA PRO A 286 -15.74 2.98 -21.85
C PRO A 286 -14.22 2.88 -22.08
N ILE A 287 -13.63 1.79 -21.65
CA ILE A 287 -12.20 1.49 -21.85
C ILE A 287 -11.96 1.43 -23.36
N LYS A 288 -11.27 2.41 -23.91
CA LYS A 288 -10.69 2.29 -25.26
C LYS A 288 -9.37 1.55 -25.10
N ALA A 289 -9.44 0.23 -25.22
CA ALA A 289 -8.23 -0.58 -25.25
C ALA A 289 -7.42 -0.22 -26.50
N HIS A 290 -6.24 0.31 -26.30
CA HIS A 290 -5.22 0.44 -27.33
C HIS A 290 -4.39 -0.85 -27.34
N GLY A 291 -4.96 -1.96 -27.79
CA GLY A 291 -4.24 -3.23 -27.79
C GLY A 291 -4.53 -4.02 -29.05
N LEU A 292 -3.75 -5.04 -29.30
CA LEU A 292 -3.93 -6.01 -30.36
C LEU A 292 -5.37 -6.52 -30.43
N ILE A 293 -6.09 -6.18 -31.48
CA ILE A 293 -7.33 -6.83 -31.89
C ILE A 293 -6.97 -7.84 -32.97
N LYS A 294 -6.32 -8.94 -32.62
CA LYS A 294 -6.12 -10.05 -33.55
C LYS A 294 -7.05 -11.24 -33.30
N ASP A 295 -7.63 -11.32 -32.10
CA ASP A 295 -8.59 -12.39 -31.76
C ASP A 295 -9.84 -11.78 -31.17
N LYS A 296 -11.00 -12.12 -31.74
CA LYS A 296 -12.31 -11.67 -31.25
C LYS A 296 -12.63 -12.17 -29.84
N ASP A 297 -11.87 -13.14 -29.34
CA ASP A 297 -12.02 -13.78 -28.03
C ASP A 297 -10.92 -13.40 -27.02
N ALA A 298 -10.01 -12.51 -27.37
CA ALA A 298 -8.95 -12.07 -26.44
C ALA A 298 -9.53 -11.22 -25.33
N VAL A 299 -9.43 -11.69 -24.09
CA VAL A 299 -9.72 -10.88 -22.90
C VAL A 299 -8.69 -9.76 -22.82
N ILE A 300 -9.13 -8.53 -23.07
CA ILE A 300 -8.28 -7.35 -22.97
C ILE A 300 -7.97 -7.12 -21.49
N THR A 301 -6.73 -7.36 -21.10
CA THR A 301 -6.24 -7.08 -19.77
C THR A 301 -5.52 -5.74 -19.74
N THR A 302 -5.63 -5.02 -18.62
CA THR A 302 -4.86 -3.79 -18.41
C THR A 302 -3.36 -4.09 -18.47
N GLN A 303 -2.65 -3.34 -19.29
CA GLN A 303 -1.22 -3.47 -19.50
C GLN A 303 -0.48 -2.20 -19.11
N ILE A 304 0.74 -2.38 -18.63
CA ILE A 304 1.68 -1.32 -18.31
C ILE A 304 2.77 -1.33 -19.39
N TYR A 305 3.07 -0.20 -19.97
CA TYR A 305 4.20 -0.05 -20.89
C TYR A 305 5.46 0.24 -20.09
N ALA A 306 6.44 -0.65 -20.19
CA ALA A 306 7.69 -0.56 -19.45
C ALA A 306 8.89 -0.74 -20.41
N LYS A 307 10.01 -0.12 -20.05
CA LYS A 307 11.28 -0.21 -20.76
C LYS A 307 12.37 -0.62 -19.79
N LYS A 308 13.19 -1.60 -20.19
CA LYS A 308 14.34 -2.03 -19.40
C LYS A 308 15.45 -0.98 -19.44
N ARG A 309 15.99 -0.63 -18.29
CA ARG A 309 17.13 0.29 -18.21
C ARG A 309 18.42 -0.41 -18.63
N ARG A 310 19.20 0.23 -19.46
CA ARG A 310 20.58 -0.21 -19.75
C ARG A 310 21.41 0.11 -18.52
N LYS A 311 22.15 -0.87 -17.98
CA LYS A 311 23.15 -0.60 -16.92
C LYS A 311 24.12 0.45 -17.47
N ARG A 312 24.29 1.57 -16.78
CA ARG A 312 25.43 2.46 -17.04
C ARG A 312 26.69 1.63 -16.80
N LEU A 313 27.53 1.48 -17.81
CA LEU A 313 28.88 1.04 -17.60
C LEU A 313 29.55 2.12 -16.74
N ASP A 314 29.86 1.78 -15.50
CA ASP A 314 30.69 2.64 -14.66
C ASP A 314 32.04 2.79 -15.33
N THR A 315 32.23 3.90 -16.02
CA THR A 315 33.50 4.27 -16.65
C THR A 315 34.62 4.53 -15.63
N ASN A 316 34.29 4.51 -14.34
CA ASN A 316 35.25 4.73 -13.24
C ASN A 316 36.00 3.46 -12.80
N SER A 317 35.57 2.26 -13.18
CA SER A 317 36.30 1.03 -12.82
C SER A 317 37.58 0.82 -13.63
N ARG A 318 37.76 1.56 -14.76
CA ARG A 318 38.96 1.48 -15.56
C ARG A 318 40.15 2.32 -15.06
N SER A 319 39.90 3.27 -14.14
CA SER A 319 40.96 4.12 -13.59
C SER A 319 41.67 3.51 -12.37
N GLU A 320 41.03 2.59 -11.66
CA GLU A 320 41.63 1.97 -10.46
C GLU A 320 42.53 0.77 -10.79
N GLU A 321 42.24 0.01 -11.84
CA GLU A 321 43.11 -1.07 -12.27
C GLU A 321 44.43 -0.55 -12.87
N HIS A 322 44.41 0.60 -13.56
CA HIS A 322 45.63 1.20 -14.11
C HIS A 322 46.53 1.86 -13.06
N THR A 323 45.97 2.24 -11.90
CA THR A 323 46.77 2.85 -10.79
C THR A 323 47.46 1.78 -9.96
N SER A 324 46.91 0.59 -9.83
CA SER A 324 47.53 -0.52 -9.10
C SER A 324 48.66 -1.18 -9.86
N GLU A 325 48.61 -1.23 -11.21
CA GLU A 325 49.72 -1.73 -12.04
C GLU A 325 50.93 -0.77 -12.09
N LEU A 326 50.73 0.53 -11.96
CA LEU A 326 51.79 1.50 -11.94
C LEU A 326 52.49 1.62 -10.57
N GLN A 327 51.85 1.23 -9.49
CA GLN A 327 52.46 1.19 -8.15
C GLN A 327 53.29 -0.08 -7.92
N SER A 328 52.97 -1.20 -8.58
CA SER A 328 53.76 -2.45 -8.47
C SER A 328 55.06 -2.45 -9.24
N ARG A 329 55.31 -1.47 -10.14
CA ARG A 329 56.55 -1.32 -10.91
C ARG A 329 57.59 -0.36 -10.34
N ARG A 330 57.38 0.16 -9.12
CA ARG A 330 58.31 1.09 -8.47
C ARG A 330 58.99 0.53 -7.23
N VAL A 331 59.05 -0.76 -7.06
CA VAL A 331 59.86 -1.40 -6.01
C VAL A 331 60.67 -2.52 -6.67
N ILE A 332 61.73 -2.15 -7.31
CA ILE A 332 63.02 -2.87 -7.42
C ILE A 332 64.12 -1.82 -7.56
#